data_01ba7578c9544aa08af4d52edd06bd10
#
_entry.id   01ba7578c9544aa08af4d52edd06bd10
#
_cell.length_a   1.000
_cell.length_b   1.000
_cell.length_c   1.000
_cell.angle_alpha   90.00
_cell.angle_beta   90.00
_cell.angle_gamma   90.00
#
_symmetry.space_group_name_H-M   'P 1'
#
loop_
_entity.id
_entity.type
_entity.pdbx_description
1 polymer ?
#
loop_
_entity_poly.entity_id
_entity_poly.type
_entity_poly.pdbx_seq_one_letter_code
_entity_poly.pdbx_strand_id
1 'polypeptide(L)'
;GAQKWRLIAERAESPDEAAEEVTLELVQQLAIERTLKNNIRILDPLWLSDFRINARMVDRFRDRRLFVAGDAAHIHSPLGGQGIATGIQDATNLAWKLFSVLREAAPDALLDTFDEERKPIARAVLRGTSAASNLVFAMNPLLRFVRERLIFPILRTGFVQRRLIGNASQLEVNYRGRSLAAHFDRRFSRTRVRAGDRAPDVVFKRGGETISLFRLIGTFGMLALFGPGRNSHQMSAALAALHIRSFIVSTQSAGTLPDQYLEDLYADFARLYGADGPFLYLIRPDGHVGLFQRQAEAAGLASYLKKIRAADAVVKAFA
;
A
#
# COMPACT_ATOMS: atom_id res chain seq x y z
N GLY A 1 -18.29 -17.44 15.18
CA GLY A 1 -18.73 -18.78 15.54
C GLY A 1 -19.85 -19.26 14.65
N ALA A 2 -20.05 -20.54 14.50
CA ALA A 2 -20.94 -21.17 13.52
C ALA A 2 -22.45 -20.83 13.66
N GLN A 3 -22.82 -20.04 14.65
CA GLN A 3 -24.23 -19.69 14.92
C GLN A 3 -24.47 -18.16 15.02
N LYS A 4 -23.45 -17.32 14.72
CA LYS A 4 -23.63 -15.87 14.80
C LYS A 4 -23.57 -15.26 13.39
N TRP A 5 -24.55 -14.43 13.07
CA TRP A 5 -24.68 -13.76 11.80
C TRP A 5 -24.58 -12.25 11.97
N ARG A 6 -24.03 -11.58 10.99
CA ARG A 6 -24.08 -10.13 10.84
C ARG A 6 -24.96 -9.80 9.66
N LEU A 7 -26.06 -9.12 9.90
CA LEU A 7 -26.92 -8.57 8.87
C LEU A 7 -26.59 -7.08 8.69
N ILE A 8 -26.41 -6.66 7.45
CA ILE A 8 -26.25 -5.26 7.06
C ILE A 8 -27.31 -5.03 5.99
N ALA A 9 -28.26 -4.13 6.26
CA ALA A 9 -29.30 -3.74 5.32
C ALA A 9 -29.24 -2.24 5.09
N GLU A 10 -29.28 -1.80 3.84
CA GLU A 10 -29.44 -0.39 3.50
C GLU A 10 -30.90 0.00 3.58
N ARG A 11 -31.18 1.15 4.20
CA ARG A 11 -32.49 1.76 4.25
C ARG A 11 -32.47 3.06 3.44
N ALA A 12 -33.51 3.31 2.65
CA ALA A 12 -33.65 4.59 1.99
C ALA A 12 -33.82 5.69 3.05
N GLU A 13 -32.99 6.73 2.96
CA GLU A 13 -33.18 7.91 3.82
C GLU A 13 -34.47 8.62 3.41
N SER A 14 -35.38 8.78 4.36
CA SER A 14 -36.47 9.75 4.26
C SER A 14 -35.96 11.06 4.86
N PRO A 15 -35.97 12.18 4.12
CA PRO A 15 -35.43 13.44 4.62
C PRO A 15 -36.13 13.99 5.86
N ASP A 16 -37.38 13.56 6.11
CA ASP A 16 -38.26 14.09 7.12
C ASP A 16 -38.53 13.14 8.31
N GLU A 17 -37.99 11.93 8.32
CA GLU A 17 -38.17 11.01 9.43
C GLU A 17 -37.05 11.19 10.46
N ALA A 18 -37.45 11.57 11.68
CA ALA A 18 -36.61 11.44 12.86
C ALA A 18 -36.03 10.01 12.91
N ALA A 19 -34.78 9.87 13.29
CA ALA A 19 -34.10 8.56 13.33
C ALA A 19 -34.95 7.55 14.08
N GLU A 20 -35.66 6.71 13.35
CA GLU A 20 -36.50 5.64 13.93
C GLU A 20 -35.55 4.65 14.62
N GLU A 21 -35.87 4.30 15.86
CA GLU A 21 -35.10 3.35 16.65
C GLU A 21 -35.00 2.01 15.92
N VAL A 22 -33.80 1.47 15.81
CA VAL A 22 -33.57 0.18 15.14
C VAL A 22 -34.05 -0.94 16.05
N THR A 23 -35.23 -1.46 15.75
CA THR A 23 -35.83 -2.59 16.50
C THR A 23 -35.58 -3.93 15.81
N LEU A 24 -35.76 -5.02 16.54
CA LEU A 24 -35.65 -6.38 15.98
C LEU A 24 -36.69 -6.61 14.88
N GLU A 25 -37.91 -6.07 15.07
CA GLU A 25 -39.02 -6.15 14.13
C GLU A 25 -38.66 -5.51 12.80
N LEU A 26 -38.08 -4.30 12.83
CA LEU A 26 -37.61 -3.61 11.64
C LEU A 26 -36.55 -4.44 10.90
N VAL A 27 -35.57 -4.98 11.62
CA VAL A 27 -34.51 -5.79 11.03
C VAL A 27 -35.06 -7.11 10.45
N GLN A 28 -36.03 -7.72 11.13
CA GLN A 28 -36.73 -8.92 10.65
C GLN A 28 -37.52 -8.63 9.37
N GLN A 29 -38.26 -7.51 9.32
CA GLN A 29 -38.97 -7.08 8.12
C GLN A 29 -38.02 -6.86 6.93
N LEU A 30 -36.95 -6.09 7.14
CA LEU A 30 -35.92 -5.87 6.10
C LEU A 30 -35.28 -7.17 5.60
N ALA A 31 -35.06 -8.14 6.50
CA ALA A 31 -34.51 -9.43 6.10
C ALA A 31 -35.47 -10.19 5.17
N ILE A 32 -36.78 -10.22 5.48
CA ILE A 32 -37.80 -10.87 4.65
C ILE A 32 -37.90 -10.15 3.30
N GLU A 33 -38.06 -8.83 3.31
CA GLU A 33 -38.19 -8.02 2.08
C GLU A 33 -37.01 -8.19 1.12
N ARG A 34 -35.79 -8.20 1.65
CA ARG A 34 -34.56 -8.25 0.82
C ARG A 34 -34.22 -9.64 0.34
N THR A 35 -34.52 -10.66 1.11
CA THR A 35 -34.23 -12.05 0.74
C THR A 35 -35.39 -12.73 0.02
N LEU A 36 -36.60 -12.17 0.10
CA LEU A 36 -37.86 -12.77 -0.37
C LEU A 36 -38.14 -14.16 0.26
N LYS A 37 -37.61 -14.38 1.47
CA LYS A 37 -37.75 -15.63 2.22
C LYS A 37 -38.54 -15.39 3.50
N ASN A 38 -39.78 -15.89 3.57
CA ASN A 38 -40.64 -15.71 4.74
C ASN A 38 -40.30 -16.64 5.91
N ASN A 39 -39.38 -17.58 5.72
CA ASN A 39 -38.98 -18.55 6.72
C ASN A 39 -37.72 -18.16 7.51
N ILE A 40 -37.17 -16.97 7.27
CA ILE A 40 -36.05 -16.45 8.05
C ILE A 40 -36.59 -15.89 9.37
N ARG A 41 -36.00 -16.35 10.49
CA ARG A 41 -36.23 -15.76 11.81
C ARG A 41 -34.91 -15.27 12.38
N ILE A 42 -34.90 -14.01 12.83
CA ILE A 42 -33.78 -13.41 13.54
C ILE A 42 -34.07 -13.53 15.02
N LEU A 43 -33.20 -14.21 15.76
CA LEU A 43 -33.32 -14.47 17.18
C LEU A 43 -32.12 -13.88 17.92
N ASP A 44 -32.30 -13.50 19.15
CA ASP A 44 -31.28 -13.09 20.12
C ASP A 44 -30.32 -12.02 19.55
N PRO A 45 -30.81 -10.80 19.26
CA PRO A 45 -29.94 -9.73 18.72
C PRO A 45 -28.91 -9.35 19.79
N LEU A 46 -27.63 -9.51 19.44
CA LEU A 46 -26.54 -9.11 20.32
C LEU A 46 -26.28 -7.61 20.26
N TRP A 47 -26.60 -7.02 19.13
CA TRP A 47 -26.37 -5.60 18.86
C TRP A 47 -27.20 -5.16 17.66
N LEU A 48 -27.94 -4.09 17.83
CA LEU A 48 -28.70 -3.39 16.79
C LEU A 48 -28.16 -1.96 16.70
N SER A 49 -27.93 -1.48 15.53
CA SER A 49 -27.41 -0.12 15.32
C SER A 49 -27.75 0.38 13.94
N ASP A 50 -28.12 1.64 13.85
CA ASP A 50 -28.14 2.40 12.62
C ASP A 50 -26.82 3.12 12.44
N PHE A 51 -26.33 3.21 11.20
CA PHE A 51 -25.16 3.99 10.88
C PHE A 51 -25.27 4.56 9.46
N ARG A 52 -24.84 5.81 9.33
CA ARG A 52 -24.81 6.46 8.02
C ARG A 52 -23.49 6.19 7.31
N ILE A 53 -23.59 5.70 6.07
CA ILE A 53 -22.43 5.52 5.21
C ILE A 53 -22.14 6.85 4.52
N ASN A 54 -21.06 7.50 4.93
CA ASN A 54 -20.56 8.69 4.26
C ASN A 54 -19.39 8.32 3.34
N ALA A 55 -19.37 8.94 2.16
CA ALA A 55 -18.25 8.85 1.22
C ALA A 55 -17.71 10.28 0.99
N ARG A 56 -16.70 10.65 1.76
CA ARG A 56 -16.13 12.02 1.78
C ARG A 56 -14.61 11.98 1.86
N MET A 57 -13.98 13.01 1.35
CA MET A 57 -12.54 13.19 1.44
C MET A 57 -12.24 14.68 1.57
N VAL A 58 -11.29 15.03 2.41
CA VAL A 58 -10.80 16.42 2.55
C VAL A 58 -10.00 16.83 1.32
N ASP A 59 -9.93 18.14 1.07
CA ASP A 59 -9.19 18.68 -0.08
C ASP A 59 -7.67 18.57 0.08
N ARG A 60 -7.16 18.62 1.30
CA ARG A 60 -5.74 18.54 1.63
C ARG A 60 -5.52 17.63 2.83
N PHE A 61 -4.52 16.78 2.77
CA PHE A 61 -4.09 15.92 3.88
C PHE A 61 -3.06 16.63 4.75
N ARG A 62 -2.42 17.69 4.21
CA ARG A 62 -1.48 18.56 4.90
C ARG A 62 -1.90 20.02 4.78
N ASP A 63 -1.88 20.74 5.89
CA ASP A 63 -1.87 22.20 5.94
C ASP A 63 -0.78 22.65 6.91
N ARG A 64 0.34 23.15 6.36
CA ARG A 64 1.53 23.55 7.13
C ARG A 64 2.05 22.42 8.05
N ARG A 65 1.78 22.49 9.37
CA ARG A 65 2.18 21.52 10.39
C ARG A 65 1.03 20.61 10.83
N LEU A 66 -0.14 20.76 10.24
CA LEU A 66 -1.30 19.91 10.52
C LEU A 66 -1.41 18.83 9.46
N PHE A 67 -1.70 17.62 9.90
CA PHE A 67 -1.88 16.46 9.04
C PHE A 67 -3.14 15.70 9.44
N VAL A 68 -3.83 15.18 8.45
CA VAL A 68 -4.96 14.26 8.63
C VAL A 68 -4.69 12.99 7.85
N ALA A 69 -5.04 11.83 8.40
CA ALA A 69 -4.79 10.51 7.82
C ALA A 69 -5.94 9.55 8.17
N GLY A 70 -6.13 8.52 7.38
CA GLY A 70 -7.20 7.55 7.58
C GLY A 70 -8.58 8.20 7.57
N ASP A 71 -9.48 7.77 8.45
CA ASP A 71 -10.87 8.23 8.50
C ASP A 71 -11.00 9.74 8.75
N ALA A 72 -10.01 10.39 9.36
CA ALA A 72 -9.98 11.85 9.49
C ALA A 72 -9.75 12.56 8.14
N ALA A 73 -9.15 11.90 7.16
CA ALA A 73 -8.87 12.45 5.84
C ALA A 73 -9.88 11.97 4.79
N HIS A 74 -10.32 10.72 4.87
CA HIS A 74 -11.24 10.11 3.91
C HIS A 74 -12.04 8.98 4.55
N ILE A 75 -13.34 9.02 4.33
CA ILE A 75 -14.27 7.98 4.74
C ILE A 75 -14.98 7.43 3.51
N HIS A 76 -15.22 6.14 3.49
CA HIS A 76 -15.86 5.46 2.37
C HIS A 76 -16.73 4.30 2.85
N SER A 77 -17.54 3.75 1.93
CA SER A 77 -18.36 2.58 2.25
C SER A 77 -17.51 1.43 2.82
N PRO A 78 -18.01 0.72 3.85
CA PRO A 78 -17.35 -0.45 4.40
C PRO A 78 -17.30 -1.64 3.41
N LEU A 79 -17.94 -1.52 2.27
CA LEU A 79 -17.92 -2.53 1.22
C LEU A 79 -16.50 -2.75 0.71
N GLY A 80 -15.99 -3.95 0.90
CA GLY A 80 -14.60 -4.30 0.53
C GLY A 80 -13.59 -4.23 1.67
N GLY A 81 -13.93 -3.70 2.86
CA GLY A 81 -13.10 -3.75 4.07
C GLY A 81 -11.76 -3.03 3.98
N GLN A 82 -11.63 -2.00 3.12
CA GLN A 82 -10.32 -1.39 2.81
C GLN A 82 -9.92 -0.23 3.74
N GLY A 83 -10.83 0.28 4.60
CA GLY A 83 -10.58 1.49 5.42
C GLY A 83 -9.37 1.36 6.31
N ILE A 84 -9.33 0.32 7.15
CA ILE A 84 -8.21 0.08 8.08
C ILE A 84 -6.87 -0.04 7.34
N ALA A 85 -6.82 -0.82 6.26
CA ALA A 85 -5.60 -1.00 5.48
C ALA A 85 -5.12 0.31 4.84
N THR A 86 -6.03 1.14 4.33
CA THR A 86 -5.71 2.46 3.75
C THR A 86 -5.19 3.40 4.83
N GLY A 87 -5.84 3.47 5.99
CA GLY A 87 -5.43 4.32 7.11
C GLY A 87 -4.06 3.92 7.69
N ILE A 88 -3.78 2.62 7.83
CA ILE A 88 -2.46 2.13 8.26
C ILE A 88 -1.38 2.53 7.24
N GLN A 89 -1.67 2.42 5.96
CA GLN A 89 -0.71 2.83 4.92
C GLN A 89 -0.49 4.36 4.90
N ASP A 90 -1.54 5.16 5.16
CA ASP A 90 -1.39 6.61 5.32
C ASP A 90 -0.46 6.93 6.49
N ALA A 91 -0.73 6.32 7.65
CA ALA A 91 0.09 6.51 8.84
C ALA A 91 1.55 6.08 8.62
N THR A 92 1.77 4.94 7.97
CA THR A 92 3.11 4.44 7.67
C THR A 92 3.84 5.37 6.69
N ASN A 93 3.15 5.85 5.65
CA ASN A 93 3.72 6.78 4.67
C ASN A 93 4.08 8.13 5.30
N LEU A 94 3.25 8.65 6.20
CA LEU A 94 3.49 9.92 6.90
C LEU A 94 4.59 9.79 7.96
N ALA A 95 4.58 8.71 8.74
CA ALA A 95 5.46 8.55 9.91
C ALA A 95 6.95 8.61 9.55
N TRP A 96 7.40 7.89 8.50
CA TRP A 96 8.80 7.93 8.11
C TRP A 96 9.23 9.30 7.55
N LYS A 97 8.32 10.01 6.87
CA LYS A 97 8.58 11.36 6.35
C LYS A 97 8.74 12.37 7.49
N LEU A 98 7.84 12.30 8.48
CA LEU A 98 7.96 13.10 9.70
C LEU A 98 9.25 12.80 10.45
N PHE A 99 9.60 11.51 10.62
CA PHE A 99 10.87 11.13 11.24
C PHE A 99 12.06 11.71 10.49
N SER A 100 12.09 11.61 9.17
CA SER A 100 13.19 12.14 8.35
C SER A 100 13.31 13.67 8.47
N VAL A 101 12.20 14.40 8.51
CA VAL A 101 12.23 15.88 8.66
C VAL A 101 12.65 16.26 10.06
N LEU A 102 12.09 15.64 11.09
CA LEU A 102 12.30 16.04 12.49
C LEU A 102 13.64 15.55 13.07
N ARG A 103 14.18 14.43 12.60
CA ARG A 103 15.37 13.78 13.16
C ARG A 103 16.56 13.75 12.23
N GLU A 104 16.33 13.77 10.92
CA GLU A 104 17.38 13.60 9.91
C GLU A 104 17.58 14.85 9.06
N ALA A 105 16.94 15.97 9.47
CA ALA A 105 17.01 17.27 8.79
C ALA A 105 16.67 17.20 7.29
N ALA A 106 15.75 16.32 6.91
CA ALA A 106 15.24 16.28 5.55
C ALA A 106 14.49 17.58 5.22
N PRO A 107 14.41 17.99 3.95
CA PRO A 107 13.66 19.16 3.54
C PRO A 107 12.18 19.05 3.90
N ASP A 108 11.55 20.14 4.36
CA ASP A 108 10.12 20.18 4.69
C ASP A 108 9.22 19.81 3.50
N ALA A 109 9.67 20.08 2.27
CA ALA A 109 9.01 19.67 1.03
C ALA A 109 8.80 18.13 0.92
N LEU A 110 9.54 17.31 1.66
CA LEU A 110 9.29 15.87 1.77
C LEU A 110 7.87 15.59 2.29
N LEU A 111 7.34 16.41 3.18
CA LEU A 111 6.01 16.24 3.76
C LEU A 111 4.89 16.52 2.75
N ASP A 112 5.11 17.35 1.72
CA ASP A 112 4.13 17.61 0.66
C ASP A 112 3.87 16.36 -0.20
N THR A 113 4.85 15.46 -0.25
CA THR A 113 4.70 14.19 -0.96
C THR A 113 3.69 13.25 -0.32
N PHE A 114 3.24 13.52 0.91
CA PHE A 114 2.16 12.77 1.54
C PHE A 114 0.84 12.95 0.77
N ASP A 115 0.46 14.20 0.48
CA ASP A 115 -0.69 14.50 -0.37
C ASP A 115 -0.53 13.90 -1.78
N GLU A 116 0.66 14.08 -2.36
CA GLU A 116 0.96 13.61 -3.71
C GLU A 116 0.77 12.10 -3.86
N GLU A 117 1.20 11.33 -2.87
CA GLU A 117 1.17 9.86 -2.90
C GLU A 117 -0.16 9.28 -2.41
N ARG A 118 -0.70 9.78 -1.29
CA ARG A 118 -1.83 9.13 -0.62
C ARG A 118 -3.20 9.57 -1.11
N LYS A 119 -3.36 10.84 -1.45
CA LYS A 119 -4.63 11.39 -1.91
C LYS A 119 -5.18 10.73 -3.19
N PRO A 120 -4.39 10.43 -4.23
CA PRO A 120 -4.89 9.69 -5.39
C PRO A 120 -5.36 8.28 -5.05
N ILE A 121 -4.70 7.61 -4.09
CA ILE A 121 -5.08 6.26 -3.64
C ILE A 121 -6.39 6.32 -2.87
N ALA A 122 -6.51 7.21 -1.89
CA ALA A 122 -7.76 7.42 -1.16
C ALA A 122 -8.93 7.73 -2.11
N ARG A 123 -8.69 8.58 -3.11
CA ARG A 123 -9.69 8.89 -4.15
C ARG A 123 -10.08 7.67 -4.99
N ALA A 124 -9.12 6.80 -5.32
CA ALA A 124 -9.40 5.58 -6.06
C ALA A 124 -10.23 4.59 -5.22
N VAL A 125 -9.89 4.42 -3.94
CA VAL A 125 -10.66 3.60 -2.99
C VAL A 125 -12.07 4.15 -2.84
N LEU A 126 -12.23 5.46 -2.64
CA LEU A 126 -13.53 6.12 -2.51
C LEU A 126 -14.42 5.86 -3.73
N ARG A 127 -13.88 6.09 -4.94
CA ARG A 127 -14.61 5.85 -6.20
C ARG A 127 -14.98 4.38 -6.37
N GLY A 128 -14.03 3.47 -6.10
CA GLY A 128 -14.24 2.03 -6.23
C GLY A 128 -15.30 1.50 -5.27
N THR A 129 -15.24 1.89 -4.00
CA THR A 129 -16.21 1.46 -2.99
C THR A 129 -17.60 2.07 -3.22
N SER A 130 -17.68 3.33 -3.65
CA SER A 130 -18.96 3.96 -4.02
C SER A 130 -19.59 3.28 -5.24
N ALA A 131 -18.81 2.99 -6.28
CA ALA A 131 -19.32 2.28 -7.46
C ALA A 131 -19.81 0.86 -7.10
N ALA A 132 -19.05 0.15 -6.25
CA ALA A 132 -19.45 -1.17 -5.76
C ALA A 132 -20.73 -1.12 -4.93
N SER A 133 -20.86 -0.13 -4.03
CA SER A 133 -22.08 0.09 -3.24
C SER A 133 -23.28 0.36 -4.14
N ASN A 134 -23.16 1.28 -5.08
CA ASN A 134 -24.24 1.61 -6.01
C ASN A 134 -24.69 0.39 -6.82
N LEU A 135 -23.75 -0.49 -7.21
CA LEU A 135 -24.07 -1.71 -7.92
C LEU A 135 -24.77 -2.74 -7.02
N VAL A 136 -24.23 -2.97 -5.81
CA VAL A 136 -24.77 -3.98 -4.89
C VAL A 136 -26.16 -3.59 -4.39
N PHE A 137 -26.36 -2.32 -4.06
CA PHE A 137 -27.60 -1.81 -3.49
C PHE A 137 -28.58 -1.25 -4.52
N ALA A 138 -28.29 -1.39 -5.84
CA ALA A 138 -29.18 -0.93 -6.89
C ALA A 138 -30.60 -1.50 -6.77
N MET A 139 -31.59 -0.63 -6.59
CA MET A 139 -33.01 -0.98 -6.49
C MET A 139 -33.71 -1.04 -7.85
N ASN A 140 -33.16 -0.36 -8.88
CA ASN A 140 -33.75 -0.35 -10.20
C ASN A 140 -33.82 -1.77 -10.80
N PRO A 141 -35.00 -2.25 -11.25
CA PRO A 141 -35.19 -3.61 -11.76
C PRO A 141 -34.26 -3.98 -12.93
N LEU A 142 -34.01 -3.02 -13.83
CA LEU A 142 -33.11 -3.22 -14.97
C LEU A 142 -31.65 -3.39 -14.51
N LEU A 143 -31.18 -2.53 -13.61
CA LEU A 143 -29.83 -2.65 -13.02
C LEU A 143 -29.68 -3.94 -12.22
N ARG A 144 -30.71 -4.34 -11.51
CA ARG A 144 -30.74 -5.62 -10.77
C ARG A 144 -30.63 -6.81 -11.74
N PHE A 145 -31.40 -6.80 -12.83
CA PHE A 145 -31.31 -7.85 -13.85
C PHE A 145 -29.89 -7.94 -14.45
N VAL A 146 -29.30 -6.80 -14.85
CA VAL A 146 -27.95 -6.73 -15.39
C VAL A 146 -26.91 -7.24 -14.38
N ARG A 147 -27.03 -6.80 -13.12
CA ARG A 147 -26.16 -7.26 -12.03
C ARG A 147 -26.19 -8.76 -11.86
N GLU A 148 -27.39 -9.36 -11.76
CA GLU A 148 -27.56 -10.77 -11.46
C GLU A 148 -27.22 -11.68 -12.66
N ARG A 149 -27.53 -11.25 -13.88
CA ARG A 149 -27.39 -12.07 -15.09
C ARG A 149 -26.05 -11.88 -15.81
N LEU A 150 -25.42 -10.72 -15.68
CA LEU A 150 -24.18 -10.42 -16.40
C LEU A 150 -23.01 -10.21 -15.45
N ILE A 151 -23.16 -9.31 -14.45
CA ILE A 151 -22.04 -8.87 -13.63
C ILE A 151 -21.61 -9.96 -12.66
N PHE A 152 -22.52 -10.55 -11.88
CA PHE A 152 -22.18 -11.57 -10.90
C PHE A 152 -21.54 -12.85 -11.52
N PRO A 153 -21.98 -13.38 -12.66
CA PRO A 153 -21.29 -14.46 -13.33
C PRO A 153 -19.85 -14.09 -13.74
N ILE A 154 -19.63 -12.86 -14.25
CA ILE A 154 -18.29 -12.38 -14.60
C ILE A 154 -17.42 -12.26 -13.37
N LEU A 155 -17.93 -11.71 -12.25
CA LEU A 155 -17.22 -11.58 -10.99
C LEU A 155 -16.83 -12.93 -10.35
N ARG A 156 -17.53 -14.02 -10.73
CA ARG A 156 -17.19 -15.39 -10.28
C ARG A 156 -16.06 -16.02 -11.07
N THR A 157 -15.61 -15.42 -12.17
CA THR A 157 -14.46 -15.94 -12.92
C THR A 157 -13.17 -15.79 -12.15
N GLY A 158 -12.31 -16.81 -12.14
CA GLY A 158 -11.08 -16.82 -11.33
C GLY A 158 -10.09 -15.71 -11.70
N PHE A 159 -10.13 -15.21 -12.94
CA PHE A 159 -9.32 -14.05 -13.35
C PHE A 159 -9.77 -12.76 -12.66
N VAL A 160 -11.09 -12.48 -12.68
CA VAL A 160 -11.64 -11.26 -12.06
C VAL A 160 -11.51 -11.33 -10.54
N GLN A 161 -11.77 -12.49 -9.94
CA GLN A 161 -11.59 -12.67 -8.49
C GLN A 161 -10.15 -12.37 -8.04
N ARG A 162 -9.14 -12.91 -8.75
CA ARG A 162 -7.73 -12.62 -8.43
C ARG A 162 -7.42 -11.14 -8.49
N ARG A 163 -7.94 -10.42 -9.50
CA ARG A 163 -7.74 -8.98 -9.63
C ARG A 163 -8.47 -8.19 -8.54
N LEU A 164 -9.68 -8.60 -8.17
CA LEU A 164 -10.43 -7.98 -7.07
C LEU A 164 -9.74 -8.21 -5.72
N ILE A 165 -9.22 -9.41 -5.46
CA ILE A 165 -8.46 -9.71 -4.25
C ILE A 165 -7.16 -8.89 -4.22
N GLY A 166 -6.42 -8.77 -5.33
CA GLY A 166 -5.23 -7.95 -5.45
C GLY A 166 -5.52 -6.48 -5.08
N ASN A 167 -6.59 -5.91 -5.63
CA ASN A 167 -7.02 -4.55 -5.31
C ASN A 167 -7.49 -4.41 -3.84
N ALA A 168 -8.28 -5.37 -3.34
CA ALA A 168 -8.80 -5.34 -1.98
C ALA A 168 -7.70 -5.53 -0.92
N SER A 169 -6.68 -6.33 -1.20
CA SER A 169 -5.52 -6.50 -0.33
C SER A 169 -4.63 -5.27 -0.26
N GLN A 170 -4.77 -4.33 -1.19
CA GLN A 170 -3.95 -3.13 -1.35
C GLN A 170 -2.43 -3.41 -1.53
N LEU A 171 -2.07 -4.65 -1.87
CA LEU A 171 -0.69 -5.03 -2.15
C LEU A 171 -0.17 -4.44 -3.47
N GLU A 172 -1.07 -4.10 -4.38
CA GLU A 172 -0.76 -3.51 -5.69
C GLU A 172 -0.70 -1.97 -5.66
N VAL A 173 -0.91 -1.34 -4.48
CA VAL A 173 -0.75 0.11 -4.31
C VAL A 173 0.66 0.51 -4.71
N ASN A 174 0.76 1.52 -5.56
CA ASN A 174 2.06 2.03 -6.03
C ASN A 174 2.05 3.56 -6.17
N TYR A 175 3.24 4.12 -6.16
CA TYR A 175 3.52 5.56 -6.28
C TYR A 175 4.26 5.89 -7.57
N ARG A 176 4.07 5.09 -8.63
CA ARG A 176 4.73 5.31 -9.92
C ARG A 176 4.44 6.71 -10.44
N GLY A 177 5.45 7.37 -10.99
CA GLY A 177 5.34 8.73 -11.54
C GLY A 177 5.21 9.83 -10.48
N ARG A 178 5.35 9.51 -9.19
CA ARG A 178 5.43 10.51 -8.11
C ARG A 178 6.86 10.98 -7.88
N SER A 179 7.00 12.12 -7.24
CA SER A 179 8.30 12.81 -7.06
C SER A 179 9.36 11.97 -6.33
N LEU A 180 8.92 11.04 -5.46
CA LEU A 180 9.79 10.09 -4.74
C LEU A 180 9.89 8.71 -5.40
N ALA A 181 9.51 8.57 -6.67
CA ALA A 181 9.66 7.35 -7.46
C ALA A 181 10.61 7.63 -8.64
N ALA A 182 11.91 7.44 -8.42
CA ALA A 182 12.94 7.71 -9.41
C ALA A 182 13.40 6.41 -10.12
N HIS A 183 13.12 6.31 -11.40
CA HIS A 183 13.45 5.15 -12.22
C HIS A 183 14.39 5.54 -13.35
N PHE A 184 15.66 5.10 -13.27
CA PHE A 184 16.72 5.44 -14.21
C PHE A 184 17.06 4.27 -15.17
N ASP A 185 16.05 3.61 -15.71
CA ASP A 185 16.24 2.63 -16.79
C ASP A 185 15.47 3.07 -18.03
N ARG A 186 16.18 3.33 -19.11
CA ARG A 186 15.61 3.68 -20.42
C ARG A 186 15.13 2.45 -21.20
N ARG A 187 15.57 1.24 -20.82
CA ARG A 187 15.19 -0.01 -21.48
C ARG A 187 14.13 -0.74 -20.65
N PHE A 188 12.89 -0.42 -20.90
CA PHE A 188 11.68 -0.87 -20.20
C PHE A 188 11.46 -2.40 -20.06
N SER A 189 12.39 -3.25 -20.48
CA SER A 189 11.97 -4.60 -20.86
C SER A 189 12.20 -5.71 -19.83
N ARG A 190 12.96 -5.55 -18.77
CA ARG A 190 13.30 -6.68 -17.89
C ARG A 190 12.99 -6.51 -16.40
N THR A 191 12.97 -5.31 -15.86
CA THR A 191 12.62 -5.12 -14.46
C THR A 191 11.12 -5.25 -14.24
N ARG A 192 10.72 -6.21 -13.42
CA ARG A 192 9.31 -6.41 -13.04
C ARG A 192 8.88 -5.42 -11.97
N VAL A 193 9.79 -5.08 -11.05
CA VAL A 193 9.57 -4.10 -9.98
C VAL A 193 10.18 -2.77 -10.38
N ARG A 194 9.37 -1.71 -10.31
CA ARG A 194 9.74 -0.35 -10.69
C ARG A 194 9.79 0.57 -9.48
N ALA A 195 10.46 1.71 -9.62
CA ALA A 195 10.35 2.77 -8.63
C ALA A 195 8.87 3.19 -8.45
N GLY A 196 8.45 3.32 -7.22
CA GLY A 196 7.06 3.54 -6.82
C GLY A 196 6.29 2.26 -6.49
N ASP A 197 6.74 1.08 -6.90
CA ASP A 197 6.08 -0.17 -6.54
C ASP A 197 6.34 -0.55 -5.10
N ARG A 198 5.40 -1.28 -4.51
CA ARG A 198 5.67 -2.02 -3.28
C ARG A 198 6.73 -3.08 -3.57
N ALA A 199 7.77 -3.13 -2.74
CA ALA A 199 8.81 -4.14 -2.83
C ALA A 199 8.22 -5.52 -2.50
N PRO A 200 8.28 -6.53 -3.40
CA PRO A 200 7.92 -7.90 -3.05
C PRO A 200 8.81 -8.44 -1.95
N ASP A 201 8.23 -9.14 -0.98
CA ASP A 201 9.02 -9.81 0.05
C ASP A 201 9.76 -11.01 -0.55
N VAL A 202 11.02 -11.14 -0.20
CA VAL A 202 11.90 -12.25 -0.59
C VAL A 202 12.70 -12.70 0.61
N VAL A 203 13.09 -13.96 0.61
CA VAL A 203 13.88 -14.56 1.67
C VAL A 203 15.32 -14.72 1.19
N PHE A 204 16.23 -14.19 1.99
CA PHE A 204 17.68 -14.30 1.79
C PHE A 204 18.32 -15.17 2.87
N LYS A 205 19.51 -15.65 2.60
CA LYS A 205 20.39 -16.22 3.62
C LYS A 205 21.50 -15.22 3.97
N ARG A 206 21.75 -15.03 5.27
CA ARG A 206 22.79 -14.16 5.80
C ARG A 206 23.46 -14.82 7.01
N GLY A 207 24.76 -15.04 6.96
CA GLY A 207 25.49 -15.64 8.08
C GLY A 207 24.94 -17.00 8.52
N GLY A 208 24.35 -17.80 7.61
CA GLY A 208 23.74 -19.10 7.92
C GLY A 208 22.23 -19.03 8.25
N GLU A 209 21.70 -17.87 8.58
CA GLU A 209 20.28 -17.68 8.93
C GLU A 209 19.44 -17.17 7.75
N THR A 210 18.15 -17.48 7.77
CA THR A 210 17.19 -16.96 6.79
C THR A 210 16.56 -15.66 7.30
N ILE A 211 16.50 -14.64 6.43
CA ILE A 211 15.93 -13.33 6.75
C ILE A 211 15.06 -12.84 5.59
N SER A 212 13.86 -12.35 5.88
CA SER A 212 13.02 -11.73 4.85
C SER A 212 13.42 -10.26 4.60
N LEU A 213 13.16 -9.78 3.38
CA LEU A 213 13.40 -8.39 3.01
C LEU A 213 12.72 -7.41 3.97
N PHE A 214 11.46 -7.67 4.35
CA PHE A 214 10.73 -6.78 5.25
C PHE A 214 11.34 -6.71 6.66
N ARG A 215 11.99 -7.76 7.14
CA ARG A 215 12.77 -7.70 8.39
C ARG A 215 14.03 -6.85 8.24
N LEU A 216 14.59 -6.76 7.05
CA LEU A 216 15.75 -5.90 6.75
C LEU A 216 15.37 -4.42 6.65
N ILE A 217 14.17 -4.06 6.20
CA ILE A 217 13.76 -2.65 6.04
C ILE A 217 13.75 -1.93 7.40
N GLY A 218 13.21 -2.58 8.46
CA GLY A 218 13.07 -1.96 9.77
C GLY A 218 12.01 -0.84 9.80
N THR A 219 11.90 -0.10 10.92
CA THR A 219 10.78 0.81 11.15
C THR A 219 10.92 2.13 10.41
N PHE A 220 12.09 2.77 10.46
CA PHE A 220 12.32 4.11 9.87
C PHE A 220 13.53 4.17 8.94
N GLY A 221 14.27 3.07 8.81
CA GLY A 221 15.46 3.00 7.98
C GLY A 221 15.16 2.78 6.51
N MET A 222 16.00 3.32 5.64
CA MET A 222 16.04 2.92 4.23
C MET A 222 16.95 1.72 4.05
N LEU A 223 16.68 0.95 2.99
CA LEU A 223 17.45 -0.21 2.63
C LEU A 223 17.91 -0.10 1.18
N ALA A 224 19.21 -0.14 0.94
CA ALA A 224 19.78 -0.24 -0.39
C ALA A 224 20.20 -1.67 -0.70
N LEU A 225 19.77 -2.17 -1.85
CA LEU A 225 20.17 -3.48 -2.37
C LEU A 225 20.95 -3.25 -3.67
N PHE A 226 22.18 -3.76 -3.70
CA PHE A 226 23.06 -3.70 -4.86
C PHE A 226 23.18 -5.07 -5.50
N GLY A 227 23.22 -5.09 -6.84
CA GLY A 227 23.82 -6.19 -7.57
C GLY A 227 25.34 -6.13 -7.53
N PRO A 228 26.03 -7.23 -7.90
CA PRO A 228 27.49 -7.24 -8.00
C PRO A 228 27.98 -6.16 -8.97
N GLY A 229 28.91 -5.30 -8.54
CA GLY A 229 29.42 -4.22 -9.38
C GLY A 229 30.60 -3.47 -8.74
N ARG A 230 31.40 -2.79 -9.57
CA ARG A 230 32.62 -2.08 -9.13
C ARG A 230 32.34 -1.01 -8.07
N ASN A 231 31.21 -0.31 -8.16
CA ASN A 231 30.89 0.84 -7.31
C ASN A 231 30.07 0.46 -6.05
N SER A 232 29.64 -0.79 -5.92
CA SER A 232 28.72 -1.21 -4.86
C SER A 232 29.30 -0.98 -3.46
N HIS A 233 30.59 -1.29 -3.25
CA HIS A 233 31.26 -1.10 -1.96
C HIS A 233 31.45 0.39 -1.62
N GLN A 234 31.89 1.20 -2.58
CA GLN A 234 32.07 2.64 -2.35
C GLN A 234 30.74 3.32 -2.01
N MET A 235 29.69 2.99 -2.75
CA MET A 235 28.35 3.55 -2.51
C MET A 235 27.75 3.03 -1.18
N SER A 236 28.04 1.80 -0.81
CA SER A 236 27.65 1.25 0.50
C SER A 236 28.30 2.05 1.65
N ALA A 237 29.57 2.43 1.54
CA ALA A 237 30.24 3.27 2.53
C ALA A 237 29.62 4.68 2.61
N ALA A 238 29.30 5.31 1.49
CA ALA A 238 28.60 6.60 1.46
C ALA A 238 27.19 6.51 2.10
N LEU A 239 26.46 5.44 1.84
CA LEU A 239 25.15 5.22 2.46
C LEU A 239 25.23 4.97 3.97
N ALA A 240 26.28 4.28 4.44
CA ALA A 240 26.51 4.06 5.87
C ALA A 240 26.73 5.39 6.60
N ALA A 241 27.43 6.36 5.99
CA ALA A 241 27.59 7.72 6.54
C ALA A 241 26.25 8.48 6.69
N LEU A 242 25.23 8.08 5.94
CA LEU A 242 23.86 8.60 6.02
C LEU A 242 22.92 7.71 6.84
N HIS A 243 23.45 6.74 7.59
CA HIS A 243 22.69 5.75 8.36
C HIS A 243 21.70 4.94 7.52
N ILE A 244 22.01 4.73 6.23
CA ILE A 244 21.22 3.89 5.33
C ILE A 244 21.88 2.52 5.23
N ARG A 245 21.15 1.48 5.62
CA ARG A 245 21.65 0.10 5.51
C ARG A 245 21.72 -0.33 4.05
N SER A 246 22.77 -1.06 3.72
CA SER A 246 22.97 -1.56 2.37
C SER A 246 23.53 -2.96 2.36
N PHE A 247 23.12 -3.74 1.36
CA PHE A 247 23.58 -5.11 1.14
C PHE A 247 23.84 -5.35 -0.35
N ILE A 248 24.74 -6.29 -0.62
CA ILE A 248 25.01 -6.80 -1.97
C ILE A 248 24.29 -8.14 -2.10
N VAL A 249 23.37 -8.24 -3.07
CA VAL A 249 22.65 -9.48 -3.35
C VAL A 249 23.46 -10.34 -4.29
N SER A 250 23.72 -11.57 -3.89
CA SER A 250 24.48 -12.56 -4.68
C SER A 250 23.64 -13.80 -4.94
N THR A 251 23.65 -14.28 -6.17
CA THR A 251 23.07 -15.58 -6.55
C THR A 251 24.08 -16.74 -6.44
N GLN A 252 25.34 -16.44 -6.12
CA GLN A 252 26.37 -17.46 -5.96
C GLN A 252 26.40 -17.93 -4.50
N SER A 253 26.17 -19.21 -4.29
CA SER A 253 26.43 -19.90 -3.03
C SER A 253 27.92 -20.23 -2.94
N ALA A 254 28.71 -19.31 -2.44
CA ALA A 254 30.16 -19.48 -2.29
C ALA A 254 30.57 -19.36 -0.82
N GLY A 255 30.42 -20.44 -0.07
CA GLY A 255 30.92 -20.51 1.31
C GLY A 255 30.30 -19.46 2.24
N THR A 256 31.03 -19.06 3.30
CA THR A 256 30.56 -18.01 4.22
C THR A 256 30.81 -16.65 3.59
N LEU A 257 29.72 -16.03 3.09
CA LEU A 257 29.77 -14.65 2.57
C LEU A 257 29.93 -13.66 3.74
N PRO A 258 30.66 -12.53 3.54
CA PRO A 258 30.72 -11.45 4.52
C PRO A 258 29.33 -10.91 4.86
N ASP A 259 29.15 -10.35 6.06
CA ASP A 259 27.87 -9.87 6.59
C ASP A 259 27.13 -8.83 5.73
N GLN A 260 27.84 -8.18 4.84
CA GLN A 260 27.28 -7.21 3.87
C GLN A 260 26.61 -7.88 2.65
N TYR A 261 26.68 -9.23 2.54
CA TYR A 261 26.06 -9.96 1.44
C TYR A 261 24.78 -10.64 1.86
N LEU A 262 23.84 -10.69 0.94
CA LEU A 262 22.61 -11.48 1.01
C LEU A 262 22.64 -12.52 -0.11
N GLU A 263 22.49 -13.76 0.26
CA GLU A 263 22.41 -14.87 -0.71
C GLU A 263 20.96 -15.07 -1.13
N ASP A 264 20.68 -14.93 -2.43
CA ASP A 264 19.38 -15.20 -3.05
C ASP A 264 19.26 -16.69 -3.38
N LEU A 265 18.92 -17.49 -2.33
CA LEU A 265 18.95 -18.96 -2.34
C LEU A 265 18.17 -19.61 -3.49
N TYR A 266 17.05 -19.02 -3.88
CA TYR A 266 16.10 -19.59 -4.85
C TYR A 266 16.01 -18.76 -6.13
N ALA A 267 16.92 -17.81 -6.31
CA ALA A 267 16.83 -16.78 -7.36
C ALA A 267 15.48 -16.04 -7.37
N ASP A 268 14.81 -15.96 -6.21
CA ASP A 268 13.51 -15.31 -6.08
C ASP A 268 13.62 -13.81 -6.25
N PHE A 269 14.68 -13.19 -5.73
CA PHE A 269 14.94 -11.78 -5.95
C PHE A 269 15.18 -11.51 -7.43
N ALA A 270 16.06 -12.25 -8.07
CA ALA A 270 16.34 -12.10 -9.50
C ALA A 270 15.07 -12.29 -10.34
N ARG A 271 14.24 -13.28 -10.01
CA ARG A 271 13.00 -13.60 -10.71
C ARG A 271 11.91 -12.53 -10.51
N LEU A 272 11.69 -12.08 -9.26
CA LEU A 272 10.62 -11.14 -8.91
C LEU A 272 10.97 -9.71 -9.30
N TYR A 273 12.22 -9.30 -9.07
CA TYR A 273 12.69 -7.95 -9.36
C TYR A 273 13.20 -7.81 -10.80
N GLY A 274 13.44 -8.92 -11.52
CA GLY A 274 14.06 -8.91 -12.85
C GLY A 274 15.49 -8.39 -12.81
N ALA A 275 16.19 -8.66 -11.71
CA ALA A 275 17.49 -8.08 -11.39
C ALA A 275 18.60 -9.12 -11.61
N ASP A 276 19.05 -9.23 -12.86
CA ASP A 276 20.21 -9.99 -13.28
C ASP A 276 21.34 -9.02 -13.65
N GLY A 277 22.49 -9.12 -12.98
CA GLY A 277 23.65 -8.23 -13.16
C GLY A 277 23.67 -7.03 -12.20
N PRO A 278 24.36 -5.94 -12.57
CA PRO A 278 24.44 -4.74 -11.73
C PRO A 278 23.09 -4.05 -11.59
N PHE A 279 22.73 -3.68 -10.36
CA PHE A 279 21.55 -2.87 -10.06
C PHE A 279 21.71 -2.12 -8.74
N LEU A 280 20.87 -1.13 -8.53
CA LEU A 280 20.60 -0.49 -7.23
C LEU A 280 19.09 -0.33 -7.05
N TYR A 281 18.55 -0.94 -6.00
CA TYR A 281 17.24 -0.66 -5.45
C TYR A 281 17.39 0.06 -4.12
N LEU A 282 16.75 1.21 -3.96
CA LEU A 282 16.61 1.87 -2.67
C LEU A 282 15.16 1.73 -2.21
N ILE A 283 14.95 1.01 -1.12
CA ILE A 283 13.63 0.72 -0.56
C ILE A 283 13.39 1.64 0.63
N ARG A 284 12.24 2.28 0.63
CA ARG A 284 11.78 3.21 1.64
C ARG A 284 11.26 2.48 2.88
N PRO A 285 11.16 3.16 4.04
CA PRO A 285 10.63 2.56 5.27
C PRO A 285 9.19 2.05 5.15
N ASP A 286 8.38 2.64 4.25
CA ASP A 286 7.01 2.19 3.96
C ASP A 286 6.93 0.98 3.00
N GLY A 287 8.07 0.36 2.69
CA GLY A 287 8.16 -0.83 1.86
C GLY A 287 8.01 -0.57 0.36
N HIS A 288 8.10 0.68 -0.10
CA HIS A 288 8.06 1.01 -1.53
C HIS A 288 9.46 1.27 -2.09
N VAL A 289 9.66 0.93 -3.35
CA VAL A 289 10.90 1.24 -4.06
C VAL A 289 10.94 2.74 -4.37
N GLY A 290 11.84 3.46 -3.73
CA GLY A 290 12.04 4.89 -3.98
C GLY A 290 12.88 5.15 -5.21
N LEU A 291 13.97 4.39 -5.37
CA LEU A 291 14.91 4.53 -6.48
C LEU A 291 15.24 3.18 -7.09
N PHE A 292 15.30 3.13 -8.41
CA PHE A 292 15.91 2.04 -9.16
C PHE A 292 16.91 2.59 -10.17
N GLN A 293 18.10 1.97 -10.21
CA GLN A 293 19.13 2.19 -11.23
C GLN A 293 19.62 0.83 -11.73
N ARG A 294 19.80 0.69 -13.05
CA ARG A 294 20.37 -0.52 -13.64
C ARG A 294 21.88 -0.63 -13.37
N GLN A 295 22.56 0.49 -13.30
CA GLN A 295 23.94 0.58 -12.82
C GLN A 295 23.95 1.56 -11.65
N ALA A 296 24.65 1.21 -10.59
CA ALA A 296 24.75 2.05 -9.42
C ALA A 296 25.58 3.31 -9.76
N GLU A 297 24.92 4.45 -9.91
CA GLU A 297 25.51 5.74 -10.24
C GLU A 297 25.36 6.71 -9.08
N ALA A 298 26.47 7.24 -8.59
CA ALA A 298 26.52 8.14 -7.44
C ALA A 298 25.68 9.41 -7.65
N ALA A 299 25.73 10.02 -8.82
CA ALA A 299 25.01 11.26 -9.12
C ALA A 299 23.48 11.10 -9.01
N GLY A 300 22.91 10.02 -9.56
CA GLY A 300 21.49 9.75 -9.49
C GLY A 300 21.04 9.43 -8.07
N LEU A 301 21.83 8.63 -7.33
CA LEU A 301 21.55 8.31 -5.93
C LEU A 301 21.63 9.56 -5.04
N ALA A 302 22.69 10.38 -5.17
CA ALA A 302 22.83 11.62 -4.42
C ALA A 302 21.68 12.61 -4.72
N SER A 303 21.28 12.74 -5.99
CA SER A 303 20.13 13.57 -6.37
C SER A 303 18.83 13.11 -5.71
N TYR A 304 18.58 11.82 -5.64
CA TYR A 304 17.43 11.27 -4.94
C TYR A 304 17.50 11.52 -3.44
N LEU A 305 18.65 11.24 -2.82
CA LEU A 305 18.86 11.37 -1.38
C LEU A 305 18.68 12.80 -0.89
N LYS A 306 19.03 13.82 -1.68
CA LYS A 306 18.78 15.24 -1.35
C LYS A 306 17.30 15.59 -1.16
N LYS A 307 16.38 14.79 -1.66
CA LYS A 307 14.94 14.97 -1.43
C LYS A 307 14.49 14.48 -0.06
N ILE A 308 15.26 13.60 0.58
CA ILE A 308 14.86 12.83 1.77
C ILE A 308 15.88 12.89 2.91
N ARG A 309 16.96 13.63 2.73
CA ARG A 309 18.05 13.85 3.71
C ARG A 309 18.55 15.29 3.60
N ALA A 310 19.24 15.75 4.63
CA ALA A 310 19.94 17.02 4.58
C ALA A 310 20.90 17.09 3.38
N ALA A 311 20.80 18.14 2.59
CA ALA A 311 21.60 18.28 1.35
C ALA A 311 23.10 18.26 1.64
N ASP A 312 23.55 18.96 2.69
CA ASP A 312 24.97 19.04 3.08
C ASP A 312 25.52 17.67 3.52
N ALA A 313 24.71 16.88 4.26
CA ALA A 313 25.08 15.52 4.64
C ALA A 313 25.27 14.61 3.41
N VAL A 314 24.38 14.73 2.42
CA VAL A 314 24.49 13.97 1.16
C VAL A 314 25.74 14.39 0.39
N VAL A 315 25.99 15.69 0.27
CA VAL A 315 27.21 16.19 -0.44
C VAL A 315 28.46 15.63 0.24
N LYS A 316 28.55 15.70 1.57
CA LYS A 316 29.70 15.18 2.32
C LYS A 316 29.88 13.66 2.18
N ALA A 317 28.79 12.89 2.10
CA ALA A 317 28.87 11.43 1.99
C ALA A 317 29.33 10.96 0.59
N PHE A 318 29.15 11.78 -0.45
CA PHE A 318 29.50 11.46 -1.83
C PHE A 318 30.69 12.27 -2.38
N ALA A 319 31.33 13.13 -1.56
CA ALA A 319 32.59 13.79 -1.87
C ALA A 319 33.76 12.81 -1.72
#